data_5f86b58fc3016bb1335dab69f8b8ee8f
#
_entry.id   5f86b58fc3016bb1335dab69f8b8ee8f
#
_cell.length_a   1.000
_cell.length_b   1.000
_cell.length_c   1.000
_cell.angle_alpha   90.00
_cell.angle_beta   90.00
_cell.angle_gamma   90.00
#
_symmetry.space_group_name_H-M   'P 1'
#
loop_
_entity.id
_entity.type
_entity.pdbx_description
1 polymer ?
#
loop_
_entity_poly.entity_id
_entity_poly.type
_entity_poly.pdbx_seq_one_letter_code
_entity_poly.pdbx_strand_id
1 'polypeptide(L)'
;MYNYSDISKAVQQNNISELETIYTDFPSLFFEDYKGDFLSAVHYIAAYGNVQMLDWLYTKVRFNIDYSKGGGTALSEACYYGNIENVQWFLAHNAKIEGECWDILSPLLEAVMGGRTQVVKLLIEHKANVNRIHLRSGLLPLDYAKSRGFKEIQELLINKGAKALSQLPDWVDNPIEGVGILTYITIQLGKIFPLDIENKGNVAIKMVQGSKIKRRVLFTFGLYALQKPMIELCLVLPEYWNFYDTKGTNLFPIHFLKEAIALIQSGKSIKEGDYLLLDTPPFNTLTAPEGLAGFYVSDVTWNKTKEEEEDIDDEVTILSLIPIKKTKKGFTPLDKEKARNAGWAKLTLNL
;
A
#
# COMPACT_ATOMS: atom_id res chain seq x y z
N MET A 1 -21.39 -27.92 -21.49
CA MET A 1 -20.15 -27.19 -21.11
C MET A 1 -20.53 -26.25 -19.97
N TYR A 2 -19.99 -26.47 -18.81
CA TYR A 2 -20.27 -25.63 -17.62
C TYR A 2 -19.77 -24.20 -17.84
N ASN A 3 -20.43 -23.26 -17.18
CA ASN A 3 -20.09 -21.84 -17.19
C ASN A 3 -20.36 -21.24 -15.80
N TYR A 4 -20.07 -19.95 -15.64
CA TYR A 4 -20.25 -19.27 -14.35
C TYR A 4 -21.69 -19.27 -13.83
N SER A 5 -22.69 -19.29 -14.73
CA SER A 5 -24.11 -19.37 -14.29
C SER A 5 -24.42 -20.68 -13.59
N ASP A 6 -23.74 -21.76 -13.96
CA ASP A 6 -23.90 -23.06 -13.30
C ASP A 6 -23.29 -23.03 -11.90
N ILE A 7 -22.13 -22.39 -11.74
CA ILE A 7 -21.53 -22.16 -10.41
C ILE A 7 -22.44 -21.30 -9.56
N SER A 8 -22.93 -20.17 -10.06
CA SER A 8 -23.79 -19.28 -9.29
C SER A 8 -25.10 -19.96 -8.88
N LYS A 9 -25.67 -20.79 -9.74
CA LYS A 9 -26.84 -21.59 -9.45
C LYS A 9 -26.56 -22.65 -8.36
N ALA A 10 -25.43 -23.35 -8.47
CA ALA A 10 -25.03 -24.33 -7.45
C ALA A 10 -24.82 -23.68 -6.07
N VAL A 11 -24.20 -22.48 -6.04
CA VAL A 11 -24.03 -21.69 -4.81
C VAL A 11 -25.39 -21.30 -4.22
N GLN A 12 -26.30 -20.75 -5.02
CA GLN A 12 -27.65 -20.36 -4.56
C GLN A 12 -28.47 -21.54 -4.07
N GLN A 13 -28.29 -22.72 -4.64
CA GLN A 13 -28.95 -23.96 -4.23
C GLN A 13 -28.22 -24.70 -3.10
N ASN A 14 -27.14 -24.16 -2.60
CA ASN A 14 -26.30 -24.79 -1.58
C ASN A 14 -25.80 -26.20 -1.98
N ASN A 15 -25.53 -26.41 -3.28
CA ASN A 15 -25.19 -27.70 -3.87
C ASN A 15 -23.66 -27.85 -4.05
N ILE A 16 -22.99 -28.30 -2.98
CA ILE A 16 -21.52 -28.53 -3.01
C ILE A 16 -21.14 -29.67 -3.97
N SER A 17 -21.97 -30.71 -4.09
CA SER A 17 -21.70 -31.83 -5.02
C SER A 17 -21.67 -31.38 -6.46
N GLU A 18 -22.50 -30.42 -6.85
CA GLU A 18 -22.47 -29.81 -8.19
C GLU A 18 -21.20 -28.96 -8.37
N LEU A 19 -20.82 -28.17 -7.37
CA LEU A 19 -19.57 -27.41 -7.41
C LEU A 19 -18.36 -28.35 -7.58
N GLU A 20 -18.35 -29.48 -6.90
CA GLU A 20 -17.28 -30.50 -7.00
C GLU A 20 -17.22 -31.12 -8.40
N THR A 21 -18.37 -31.40 -9.00
CA THR A 21 -18.46 -31.90 -10.39
C THR A 21 -17.92 -30.86 -11.37
N ILE A 22 -18.37 -29.59 -11.26
CA ILE A 22 -17.92 -28.51 -12.12
C ILE A 22 -16.41 -28.30 -11.96
N TYR A 23 -15.87 -28.33 -10.73
CA TYR A 23 -14.44 -28.17 -10.49
C TYR A 23 -13.60 -29.32 -11.05
N THR A 24 -14.10 -30.54 -10.98
CA THR A 24 -13.42 -31.74 -11.52
C THR A 24 -13.27 -31.64 -13.03
N ASP A 25 -14.33 -31.21 -13.71
CA ASP A 25 -14.35 -31.11 -15.16
C ASP A 25 -13.66 -29.85 -15.70
N PHE A 26 -13.77 -28.71 -14.99
CA PHE A 26 -13.30 -27.39 -15.40
C PHE A 26 -12.68 -26.58 -14.24
N PRO A 27 -11.50 -26.99 -13.70
CA PRO A 27 -10.89 -26.34 -12.53
C PRO A 27 -10.58 -24.84 -12.77
N SER A 28 -10.17 -24.47 -13.99
CA SER A 28 -9.80 -23.09 -14.32
C SER A 28 -10.97 -22.12 -14.18
N LEU A 29 -12.21 -22.58 -14.37
CA LEU A 29 -13.42 -21.77 -14.30
C LEU A 29 -13.60 -21.10 -12.92
N PHE A 30 -13.00 -21.67 -11.86
CA PHE A 30 -13.08 -21.09 -10.51
C PHE A 30 -12.21 -19.85 -10.31
N PHE A 31 -11.23 -19.66 -11.18
CA PHE A 31 -10.23 -18.59 -11.10
C PHE A 31 -10.26 -17.63 -12.29
N GLU A 32 -11.05 -17.92 -13.32
CA GLU A 32 -11.17 -17.08 -14.50
C GLU A 32 -12.06 -15.85 -14.27
N ASP A 33 -11.84 -14.79 -15.06
CA ASP A 33 -12.71 -13.61 -15.08
C ASP A 33 -14.05 -13.94 -15.73
N TYR A 34 -15.11 -13.54 -15.07
CA TYR A 34 -16.43 -13.67 -15.64
C TYR A 34 -16.81 -12.40 -16.41
N LYS A 35 -16.86 -12.48 -17.75
CA LYS A 35 -17.45 -11.48 -18.70
C LYS A 35 -17.49 -10.02 -18.26
N GLY A 36 -16.41 -9.51 -17.67
CA GLY A 36 -16.30 -8.10 -17.27
C GLY A 36 -16.63 -7.77 -15.81
N ASP A 37 -17.10 -8.72 -15.03
CA ASP A 37 -17.39 -8.48 -13.61
C ASP A 37 -16.18 -8.71 -12.68
N PHE A 38 -14.98 -8.81 -13.19
CA PHE A 38 -13.71 -8.95 -12.45
C PHE A 38 -13.67 -9.98 -11.30
N LEU A 39 -14.79 -10.63 -11.00
CA LEU A 39 -14.93 -11.59 -9.92
C LEU A 39 -14.70 -13.01 -10.44
N SER A 40 -14.01 -13.83 -9.67
CA SER A 40 -13.94 -15.27 -9.89
C SER A 40 -15.03 -16.01 -9.09
N ALA A 41 -15.24 -17.31 -9.38
CA ALA A 41 -16.14 -18.14 -8.58
C ALA A 41 -15.76 -18.16 -7.10
N VAL A 42 -14.47 -18.08 -6.76
CA VAL A 42 -13.99 -18.00 -5.36
C VAL A 42 -14.55 -16.76 -4.66
N HIS A 43 -14.53 -15.60 -5.31
CA HIS A 43 -15.11 -14.36 -4.77
C HIS A 43 -16.64 -14.48 -4.64
N TYR A 44 -17.29 -15.05 -5.63
CA TYR A 44 -18.73 -15.25 -5.59
C TYR A 44 -19.16 -16.18 -4.44
N ILE A 45 -18.43 -17.28 -4.20
CA ILE A 45 -18.67 -18.17 -3.06
C ILE A 45 -18.40 -17.44 -1.74
N ALA A 46 -17.37 -16.60 -1.66
CA ALA A 46 -17.10 -15.79 -0.47
C ALA A 46 -18.25 -14.82 -0.15
N ALA A 47 -18.84 -14.21 -1.18
CA ALA A 47 -19.94 -13.26 -1.05
C ALA A 47 -21.27 -13.92 -0.72
N TYR A 48 -21.64 -14.98 -1.42
CA TYR A 48 -22.98 -15.57 -1.44
C TYR A 48 -23.08 -17.00 -0.95
N GLY A 49 -21.95 -17.71 -0.85
CA GLY A 49 -21.89 -19.07 -0.33
C GLY A 49 -21.94 -19.11 1.20
N ASN A 50 -21.68 -20.28 1.74
CA ASN A 50 -21.62 -20.52 3.19
C ASN A 50 -20.28 -21.13 3.61
N VAL A 51 -20.11 -21.28 4.91
CA VAL A 51 -18.86 -21.80 5.51
C VAL A 51 -18.50 -23.19 4.98
N GLN A 52 -19.46 -24.07 4.72
CA GLN A 52 -19.19 -25.41 4.18
C GLN A 52 -18.59 -25.35 2.77
N MET A 53 -19.04 -24.40 1.95
CA MET A 53 -18.44 -24.15 0.64
C MET A 53 -17.03 -23.57 0.74
N LEU A 54 -16.78 -22.71 1.72
CA LEU A 54 -15.42 -22.20 1.98
C LEU A 54 -14.49 -23.32 2.47
N ASP A 55 -14.96 -24.19 3.35
CA ASP A 55 -14.22 -25.36 3.80
C ASP A 55 -13.89 -26.30 2.63
N TRP A 56 -14.85 -26.51 1.73
CA TRP A 56 -14.63 -27.28 0.50
C TRP A 56 -13.59 -26.61 -0.40
N LEU A 57 -13.69 -25.31 -0.67
CA LEU A 57 -12.70 -24.56 -1.44
C LEU A 57 -11.31 -24.67 -0.81
N TYR A 58 -11.21 -24.51 0.49
CA TYR A 58 -9.94 -24.52 1.21
C TYR A 58 -9.29 -25.90 1.24
N THR A 59 -10.06 -26.93 1.46
CA THR A 59 -9.55 -28.31 1.63
C THR A 59 -9.38 -29.07 0.32
N LYS A 60 -10.28 -28.90 -0.64
CA LYS A 60 -10.31 -29.64 -1.90
C LYS A 60 -9.71 -28.84 -3.07
N VAL A 61 -10.13 -27.61 -3.25
CA VAL A 61 -9.61 -26.74 -4.32
C VAL A 61 -8.23 -26.16 -3.93
N ARG A 62 -7.96 -26.03 -2.62
CA ARG A 62 -6.70 -25.50 -2.06
C ARG A 62 -6.37 -24.10 -2.60
N PHE A 63 -7.39 -23.24 -2.65
CA PHE A 63 -7.16 -21.86 -3.07
C PHE A 63 -6.30 -21.10 -2.05
N ASN A 64 -5.60 -20.08 -2.52
CA ASN A 64 -4.90 -19.15 -1.63
C ASN A 64 -5.94 -18.36 -0.83
N ILE A 65 -5.87 -18.38 0.50
CA ILE A 65 -6.81 -17.65 1.38
C ILE A 65 -6.87 -16.15 1.07
N ASP A 66 -5.75 -15.59 0.64
CA ASP A 66 -5.62 -14.20 0.23
C ASP A 66 -5.75 -14.01 -1.30
N TYR A 67 -6.41 -14.96 -2.00
CA TYR A 67 -6.62 -14.85 -3.43
C TYR A 67 -7.32 -13.53 -3.77
N SER A 68 -6.63 -12.73 -4.57
CA SER A 68 -7.08 -11.40 -4.97
C SER A 68 -7.28 -11.33 -6.48
N LYS A 69 -8.37 -10.70 -6.90
CA LYS A 69 -8.71 -10.45 -8.28
C LYS A 69 -9.60 -9.20 -8.38
N GLY A 70 -9.45 -8.44 -9.46
CA GLY A 70 -10.31 -7.27 -9.67
C GLY A 70 -10.12 -6.10 -8.72
N GLY A 71 -9.11 -6.16 -7.84
CA GLY A 71 -8.79 -5.10 -6.88
C GLY A 71 -9.21 -5.37 -5.45
N GLY A 72 -9.65 -6.60 -5.15
CA GLY A 72 -9.97 -7.05 -3.79
C GLY A 72 -9.78 -8.55 -3.59
N THR A 73 -9.72 -8.99 -2.34
CA THR A 73 -9.63 -10.38 -1.94
C THR A 73 -11.03 -11.02 -1.81
N ALA A 74 -11.08 -12.35 -1.74
CA ALA A 74 -12.33 -13.05 -1.43
C ALA A 74 -12.92 -12.60 -0.08
N LEU A 75 -12.09 -12.30 0.93
CA LEU A 75 -12.52 -11.66 2.18
C LEU A 75 -13.18 -10.30 1.93
N SER A 76 -12.63 -9.47 1.03
CA SER A 76 -13.21 -8.16 0.70
C SER A 76 -14.63 -8.30 0.16
N GLU A 77 -14.87 -9.27 -0.71
CA GLU A 77 -16.22 -9.55 -1.25
C GLU A 77 -17.20 -9.99 -0.16
N ALA A 78 -16.79 -10.91 0.72
CA ALA A 78 -17.61 -11.31 1.87
C ALA A 78 -17.96 -10.08 2.73
N CYS A 79 -17.03 -9.13 2.88
CA CYS A 79 -17.23 -7.89 3.62
C CYS A 79 -18.23 -6.94 2.93
N TYR A 80 -18.10 -6.74 1.61
CA TYR A 80 -19.02 -5.87 0.85
C TYR A 80 -20.46 -6.37 0.91
N TYR A 81 -20.65 -7.67 0.72
CA TYR A 81 -22.00 -8.28 0.77
C TYR A 81 -22.50 -8.52 2.19
N GLY A 82 -21.66 -8.41 3.19
CA GLY A 82 -22.05 -8.50 4.60
C GLY A 82 -22.24 -9.92 5.11
N ASN A 83 -21.61 -10.90 4.48
CA ASN A 83 -21.66 -12.29 4.91
C ASN A 83 -20.75 -12.49 6.13
N ILE A 84 -21.28 -12.19 7.31
CA ILE A 84 -20.51 -12.16 8.56
C ILE A 84 -19.91 -13.51 8.93
N GLU A 85 -20.59 -14.60 8.65
CA GLU A 85 -20.11 -15.96 8.93
C GLU A 85 -18.89 -16.29 8.08
N ASN A 86 -18.93 -15.95 6.79
CA ASN A 86 -17.80 -16.12 5.91
C ASN A 86 -16.64 -15.19 6.30
N VAL A 87 -16.91 -13.94 6.68
CA VAL A 87 -15.87 -13.02 7.19
C VAL A 87 -15.18 -13.61 8.41
N GLN A 88 -15.93 -14.13 9.38
CA GLN A 88 -15.38 -14.79 10.56
C GLN A 88 -14.53 -16.00 10.18
N TRP A 89 -15.00 -16.79 9.22
CA TRP A 89 -14.26 -17.94 8.70
C TRP A 89 -12.91 -17.52 8.11
N PHE A 90 -12.88 -16.50 7.25
CA PHE A 90 -11.64 -15.98 6.67
C PHE A 90 -10.65 -15.50 7.74
N LEU A 91 -11.14 -14.76 8.73
CA LEU A 91 -10.30 -14.26 9.82
C LEU A 91 -9.76 -15.40 10.69
N ALA A 92 -10.57 -16.43 10.98
CA ALA A 92 -10.14 -17.63 11.70
C ALA A 92 -9.07 -18.43 10.94
N HIS A 93 -9.05 -18.35 9.61
CA HIS A 93 -8.04 -18.98 8.75
C HIS A 93 -6.86 -18.07 8.43
N ASN A 94 -6.68 -16.98 9.19
CA ASN A 94 -5.57 -16.03 9.06
C ASN A 94 -5.51 -15.29 7.71
N ALA A 95 -6.64 -15.04 7.06
CA ALA A 95 -6.69 -14.16 5.91
C ALA A 95 -6.16 -12.76 6.29
N LYS A 96 -5.49 -12.09 5.36
CA LYS A 96 -4.96 -10.74 5.57
C LYS A 96 -6.09 -9.75 5.72
N ILE A 97 -6.24 -9.20 6.93
CA ILE A 97 -7.31 -8.25 7.25
C ILE A 97 -7.26 -6.96 6.41
N GLU A 98 -6.10 -6.64 5.87
CA GLU A 98 -5.91 -5.49 4.99
C GLU A 98 -6.00 -5.87 3.50
N GLY A 99 -6.15 -7.14 3.15
CA GLY A 99 -6.08 -7.63 1.79
C GLY A 99 -4.66 -7.60 1.22
N GLU A 100 -4.53 -7.78 -0.08
CA GLU A 100 -3.24 -7.72 -0.77
C GLU A 100 -2.81 -6.28 -1.10
N CYS A 101 -1.55 -6.11 -1.40
CA CYS A 101 -0.94 -4.80 -1.58
C CYS A 101 -1.43 -4.04 -2.82
N TRP A 102 -1.79 -4.73 -3.86
CA TRP A 102 -2.37 -4.16 -5.08
C TRP A 102 -3.88 -3.95 -5.00
N ASP A 103 -4.52 -4.39 -3.90
CA ASP A 103 -5.94 -4.21 -3.74
C ASP A 103 -6.27 -2.73 -3.57
N ILE A 104 -7.14 -2.25 -4.42
CA ILE A 104 -7.63 -0.88 -4.41
C ILE A 104 -8.47 -0.64 -3.18
N LEU A 105 -9.18 -1.68 -2.76
CA LEU A 105 -10.14 -1.71 -1.67
C LEU A 105 -9.66 -2.65 -0.57
N SER A 106 -9.73 -2.21 0.68
CA SER A 106 -9.51 -3.11 1.83
C SER A 106 -10.82 -3.74 2.26
N PRO A 107 -10.79 -4.90 2.96
CA PRO A 107 -11.98 -5.50 3.54
C PRO A 107 -12.83 -4.53 4.37
N LEU A 108 -12.19 -3.67 5.18
CA LEU A 108 -12.91 -2.64 5.95
C LEU A 108 -13.60 -1.61 5.04
N LEU A 109 -12.90 -1.14 4.01
CA LEU A 109 -13.45 -0.16 3.08
C LEU A 109 -14.65 -0.74 2.31
N GLU A 110 -14.55 -2.00 1.88
CA GLU A 110 -15.65 -2.72 1.23
C GLU A 110 -16.86 -2.86 2.16
N ALA A 111 -16.64 -3.24 3.42
CA ALA A 111 -17.73 -3.28 4.42
C ALA A 111 -18.39 -1.93 4.62
N VAL A 112 -17.60 -0.83 4.64
CA VAL A 112 -18.15 0.54 4.74
C VAL A 112 -18.92 0.91 3.48
N MET A 113 -18.40 0.63 2.30
CA MET A 113 -19.09 0.92 1.03
C MET A 113 -20.38 0.14 0.89
N GLY A 114 -20.43 -1.10 1.38
CA GLY A 114 -21.63 -1.94 1.44
C GLY A 114 -22.59 -1.57 2.58
N GLY A 115 -22.23 -0.66 3.50
CA GLY A 115 -23.05 -0.28 4.64
C GLY A 115 -23.21 -1.40 5.69
N ARG A 116 -22.21 -2.28 5.84
CA ARG A 116 -22.27 -3.52 6.64
C ARG A 116 -21.79 -3.28 8.07
N THR A 117 -22.60 -2.63 8.88
CA THR A 117 -22.22 -2.20 10.24
C THR A 117 -21.63 -3.32 11.10
N GLN A 118 -22.23 -4.51 11.09
CA GLN A 118 -21.73 -5.64 11.90
C GLN A 118 -20.37 -6.13 11.44
N VAL A 119 -20.14 -6.17 10.13
CA VAL A 119 -18.83 -6.52 9.55
C VAL A 119 -17.80 -5.44 9.86
N VAL A 120 -18.15 -4.16 9.74
CA VAL A 120 -17.28 -3.03 10.12
C VAL A 120 -16.83 -3.17 11.57
N LYS A 121 -17.77 -3.45 12.49
CA LYS A 121 -17.47 -3.65 13.91
C LYS A 121 -16.50 -4.82 14.10
N LEU A 122 -16.76 -5.96 13.49
CA LEU A 122 -15.91 -7.16 13.55
C LEU A 122 -14.49 -6.88 13.05
N LEU A 123 -14.35 -6.22 11.89
CA LEU A 123 -13.04 -5.89 11.34
C LEU A 123 -12.25 -4.91 12.23
N ILE A 124 -12.93 -3.93 12.81
CA ILE A 124 -12.32 -3.00 13.78
C ILE A 124 -11.84 -3.74 15.04
N GLU A 125 -12.59 -4.68 15.56
CA GLU A 125 -12.21 -5.53 16.70
C GLU A 125 -10.96 -6.35 16.38
N HIS A 126 -10.81 -6.78 15.13
CA HIS A 126 -9.62 -7.46 14.60
C HIS A 126 -8.50 -6.50 14.15
N LYS A 127 -8.58 -5.21 14.53
CA LYS A 127 -7.57 -4.17 14.31
C LYS A 127 -7.35 -3.77 12.84
N ALA A 128 -8.38 -3.85 12.01
CA ALA A 128 -8.33 -3.27 10.66
C ALA A 128 -8.01 -1.77 10.72
N ASN A 129 -7.23 -1.30 9.76
CA ASN A 129 -6.81 0.10 9.69
C ASN A 129 -7.97 1.01 9.24
N VAL A 130 -8.55 1.75 10.19
CA VAL A 130 -9.68 2.65 9.93
C VAL A 130 -9.32 3.85 9.05
N ASN A 131 -8.05 4.07 8.77
CA ASN A 131 -7.53 5.15 7.93
C ASN A 131 -6.86 4.65 6.64
N ARG A 132 -7.09 3.39 6.24
CA ARG A 132 -6.59 2.91 4.97
C ARG A 132 -7.30 3.62 3.80
N ILE A 133 -6.49 4.22 2.94
CA ILE A 133 -6.95 5.04 1.83
C ILE A 133 -7.40 4.15 0.66
N HIS A 134 -8.49 4.52 0.01
CA HIS A 134 -8.85 3.98 -1.30
C HIS A 134 -7.84 4.44 -2.36
N LEU A 135 -7.11 3.51 -2.96
CA LEU A 135 -5.93 3.84 -3.78
C LEU A 135 -6.23 4.66 -5.04
N ARG A 136 -7.44 4.62 -5.58
CA ARG A 136 -7.81 5.42 -6.76
C ARG A 136 -8.35 6.81 -6.42
N SER A 137 -9.21 6.91 -5.42
CA SER A 137 -9.90 8.17 -5.09
C SER A 137 -9.15 8.99 -4.03
N GLY A 138 -8.29 8.36 -3.23
CA GLY A 138 -7.67 8.97 -2.06
C GLY A 138 -8.62 9.18 -0.88
N LEU A 139 -9.87 8.71 -0.96
CA LEU A 139 -10.86 8.83 0.11
C LEU A 139 -10.59 7.84 1.24
N LEU A 140 -10.98 8.21 2.45
CA LEU A 140 -10.88 7.41 3.65
C LEU A 140 -12.20 6.68 3.94
N PRO A 141 -12.23 5.61 4.74
CA PRO A 141 -13.45 4.93 5.12
C PRO A 141 -14.51 5.88 5.70
N LEU A 142 -14.10 6.84 6.54
CA LEU A 142 -15.02 7.83 7.12
C LEU A 142 -15.63 8.76 6.06
N ASP A 143 -14.90 9.10 4.99
CA ASP A 143 -15.44 9.92 3.90
C ASP A 143 -16.56 9.16 3.16
N TYR A 144 -16.36 7.86 2.91
CA TYR A 144 -17.40 7.02 2.31
C TYR A 144 -18.62 6.89 3.22
N ALA A 145 -18.40 6.63 4.52
CA ALA A 145 -19.51 6.54 5.48
C ALA A 145 -20.30 7.85 5.56
N LYS A 146 -19.63 9.01 5.50
CA LYS A 146 -20.28 10.33 5.46
C LYS A 146 -21.06 10.55 4.17
N SER A 147 -20.44 10.29 3.02
CA SER A 147 -21.08 10.49 1.71
C SER A 147 -22.34 9.63 1.51
N ARG A 148 -22.36 8.45 2.15
CA ARG A 148 -23.49 7.51 2.12
C ARG A 148 -24.49 7.70 3.25
N GLY A 149 -24.22 8.57 4.22
CA GLY A 149 -25.10 8.82 5.36
C GLY A 149 -25.17 7.69 6.39
N PHE A 150 -24.18 6.80 6.45
CA PHE A 150 -24.14 5.65 7.37
C PHE A 150 -23.72 6.07 8.79
N LYS A 151 -24.65 6.66 9.55
CA LYS A 151 -24.37 7.28 10.86
C LYS A 151 -23.70 6.34 11.85
N GLU A 152 -24.22 5.12 12.02
CA GLU A 152 -23.67 4.14 12.97
C GLU A 152 -22.22 3.76 12.60
N ILE A 153 -21.94 3.56 11.31
CA ILE A 153 -20.57 3.29 10.82
C ILE A 153 -19.67 4.50 11.07
N GLN A 154 -20.16 5.73 10.86
CA GLN A 154 -19.40 6.94 11.18
C GLN A 154 -18.98 6.98 12.65
N GLU A 155 -19.92 6.70 13.56
CA GLU A 155 -19.65 6.67 15.01
C GLU A 155 -18.61 5.59 15.37
N LEU A 156 -18.74 4.38 14.84
CA LEU A 156 -17.76 3.31 15.03
C LEU A 156 -16.37 3.71 14.57
N LEU A 157 -16.25 4.28 13.38
CA LEU A 157 -14.99 4.72 12.80
C LEU A 157 -14.37 5.88 13.62
N ILE A 158 -15.16 6.90 13.98
CA ILE A 158 -14.69 8.06 14.77
C ILE A 158 -14.20 7.60 16.13
N ASN A 159 -14.91 6.72 16.82
CA ASN A 159 -14.50 6.18 18.12
C ASN A 159 -13.18 5.40 18.08
N LYS A 160 -12.74 4.99 16.88
CA LYS A 160 -11.46 4.31 16.64
C LYS A 160 -10.40 5.21 16.01
N GLY A 161 -10.64 6.52 16.00
CA GLY A 161 -9.66 7.48 15.49
C GLY A 161 -9.62 7.63 13.97
N ALA A 162 -10.72 7.26 13.29
CA ALA A 162 -10.81 7.51 11.86
C ALA A 162 -10.84 9.02 11.56
N LYS A 163 -10.12 9.40 10.51
CA LYS A 163 -10.05 10.76 10.00
C LYS A 163 -10.85 10.88 8.71
N ALA A 164 -11.30 12.08 8.41
CA ALA A 164 -11.89 12.43 7.13
C ALA A 164 -10.99 13.45 6.42
N LEU A 165 -11.07 13.53 5.09
CA LEU A 165 -10.29 14.50 4.30
C LEU A 165 -10.51 15.94 4.75
N SER A 166 -11.74 16.29 5.14
CA SER A 166 -12.09 17.62 5.69
C SER A 166 -11.42 17.96 7.02
N GLN A 167 -10.83 16.97 7.70
CA GLN A 167 -10.10 17.14 8.96
C GLN A 167 -8.58 17.10 8.76
N LEU A 168 -8.14 16.91 7.53
CA LEU A 168 -6.71 16.84 7.20
C LEU A 168 -6.21 18.24 6.87
N PRO A 169 -4.94 18.54 7.20
CA PRO A 169 -4.35 19.82 6.86
C PRO A 169 -4.44 20.04 5.35
N ASP A 170 -5.00 21.15 4.95
CA ASP A 170 -4.94 21.64 3.58
C ASP A 170 -3.82 22.67 3.51
N TRP A 171 -2.67 22.26 3.02
CA TRP A 171 -1.51 23.15 2.90
C TRP A 171 -1.61 24.09 1.71
N VAL A 172 -2.62 23.94 0.84
CA VAL A 172 -2.89 24.90 -0.24
C VAL A 172 -3.53 26.16 0.34
N ASP A 173 -4.56 25.98 1.18
CA ASP A 173 -5.26 27.08 1.83
C ASP A 173 -4.57 27.53 3.13
N ASN A 174 -3.79 26.65 3.77
CA ASN A 174 -3.04 26.90 4.99
C ASN A 174 -1.56 26.60 4.76
N PRO A 175 -0.79 27.53 4.19
CA PRO A 175 0.62 27.34 3.89
C PRO A 175 1.42 26.97 5.16
N ILE A 176 2.21 25.91 5.05
CA ILE A 176 3.14 25.48 6.09
C ILE A 176 4.56 25.69 5.62
N GLU A 177 5.50 25.76 6.56
CA GLU A 177 6.93 25.79 6.24
C GLU A 177 7.28 24.57 5.38
N GLY A 178 8.05 24.78 4.30
CA GLY A 178 8.40 23.73 3.32
C GLY A 178 7.30 23.41 2.30
N VAL A 179 6.22 24.20 2.22
CA VAL A 179 5.14 23.96 1.24
C VAL A 179 5.63 23.87 -0.20
N GLY A 180 6.71 24.58 -0.55
CA GLY A 180 7.35 24.50 -1.87
C GLY A 180 7.81 23.09 -2.22
N ILE A 181 8.34 22.33 -1.25
CA ILE A 181 8.74 20.91 -1.42
C ILE A 181 7.52 20.08 -1.79
N LEU A 182 6.40 20.25 -1.08
CA LEU A 182 5.16 19.50 -1.35
C LEU A 182 4.60 19.85 -2.73
N THR A 183 4.66 21.12 -3.10
CA THR A 183 4.22 21.60 -4.42
C THR A 183 5.08 21.00 -5.52
N TYR A 184 6.40 21.05 -5.40
CA TYR A 184 7.34 20.44 -6.34
C TYR A 184 7.08 18.94 -6.52
N ILE A 185 7.01 18.19 -5.42
CA ILE A 185 6.74 16.75 -5.47
C ILE A 185 5.39 16.47 -6.13
N THR A 186 4.36 17.26 -5.85
CA THR A 186 3.04 17.11 -6.46
C THR A 186 3.09 17.32 -7.97
N ILE A 187 3.80 18.34 -8.43
CA ILE A 187 3.96 18.65 -9.86
C ILE A 187 4.74 17.53 -10.56
N GLN A 188 5.85 17.10 -10.00
CA GLN A 188 6.75 16.13 -10.64
C GLN A 188 6.22 14.69 -10.57
N LEU A 189 5.69 14.27 -9.45
CA LEU A 189 5.37 12.88 -9.18
C LEU A 189 3.87 12.58 -9.13
N GLY A 190 3.07 13.52 -8.68
CA GLY A 190 1.62 13.36 -8.56
C GLY A 190 1.09 13.63 -7.16
N LYS A 191 -0.16 13.26 -6.93
CA LYS A 191 -0.89 13.59 -5.71
C LYS A 191 -0.24 12.98 -4.46
N ILE A 192 0.05 13.80 -3.48
CA ILE A 192 0.50 13.37 -2.15
C ILE A 192 -0.72 12.90 -1.35
N PHE A 193 -0.58 11.78 -0.65
CA PHE A 193 -1.60 11.34 0.28
C PHE A 193 -1.76 12.32 1.44
N PRO A 194 -3.00 12.56 1.86
CA PRO A 194 -3.27 13.56 2.88
C PRO A 194 -2.78 13.17 4.29
N LEU A 195 -2.57 11.88 4.53
CA LEU A 195 -2.04 11.38 5.80
C LEU A 195 -0.55 11.08 5.70
N ASP A 196 0.19 11.36 6.77
CA ASP A 196 1.53 10.84 6.91
C ASP A 196 1.48 9.31 7.10
N ILE A 197 2.39 8.62 6.44
CA ILE A 197 2.52 7.16 6.62
C ILE A 197 3.07 6.87 8.02
N GLU A 198 4.04 7.67 8.45
CA GLU A 198 4.70 7.55 9.75
C GLU A 198 5.35 8.90 10.12
N ASN A 199 5.71 9.06 11.39
CA ASN A 199 6.45 10.22 11.87
C ASN A 199 7.63 9.79 12.76
N LYS A 200 8.74 10.52 12.67
CA LYS A 200 9.88 10.38 13.58
C LYS A 200 10.26 11.76 14.12
N GLY A 201 9.74 12.09 15.30
CA GLY A 201 9.83 13.46 15.82
C GLY A 201 9.05 14.43 14.92
N ASN A 202 9.71 15.49 14.49
CA ASN A 202 9.12 16.53 13.62
C ASN A 202 9.25 16.21 12.12
N VAL A 203 9.79 15.03 11.75
CA VAL A 203 9.92 14.62 10.37
C VAL A 203 8.83 13.64 10.00
N ALA A 204 8.03 13.97 8.99
CA ALA A 204 7.01 13.10 8.45
C ALA A 204 7.58 12.21 7.34
N ILE A 205 7.08 10.98 7.23
CA ILE A 205 7.22 10.13 6.04
C ILE A 205 5.90 10.20 5.29
N LYS A 206 5.95 10.79 4.11
CA LYS A 206 4.80 11.00 3.23
C LYS A 206 4.86 10.06 2.03
N MET A 207 3.72 9.86 1.38
CA MET A 207 3.63 9.01 0.19
C MET A 207 2.96 9.75 -0.97
N VAL A 208 3.54 9.57 -2.16
CA VAL A 208 2.92 9.98 -3.42
C VAL A 208 2.30 8.77 -4.08
N GLN A 209 1.04 8.88 -4.44
CA GLN A 209 0.42 7.96 -5.37
C GLN A 209 0.71 8.46 -6.79
N GLY A 210 1.69 7.86 -7.43
CA GLY A 210 2.13 8.28 -8.74
C GLY A 210 1.10 8.02 -9.83
N SER A 211 0.23 8.97 -10.09
CA SER A 211 -0.64 8.94 -11.27
C SER A 211 0.14 9.00 -12.60
N LYS A 212 1.32 9.61 -12.57
CA LYS A 212 2.19 9.78 -13.74
C LYS A 212 3.15 8.60 -13.96
N ILE A 213 3.60 7.93 -12.89
CA ILE A 213 4.75 7.01 -12.96
C ILE A 213 4.44 5.56 -12.60
N LYS A 214 3.20 5.22 -12.28
CA LYS A 214 2.80 3.86 -11.83
C LYS A 214 3.76 3.28 -10.78
N ARG A 215 4.15 4.10 -9.81
CA ARG A 215 5.04 3.77 -8.69
C ARG A 215 4.49 4.42 -7.43
N ARG A 216 4.90 3.91 -6.28
CA ARG A 216 4.74 4.60 -5.00
C ARG A 216 6.05 5.26 -4.65
N VAL A 217 5.98 6.46 -4.13
CA VAL A 217 7.15 7.18 -3.69
C VAL A 217 6.95 7.57 -2.25
N LEU A 218 7.78 7.04 -1.36
CA LEU A 218 7.92 7.57 -0.02
C LEU A 218 8.92 8.71 -0.03
N PHE A 219 8.64 9.76 0.70
CA PHE A 219 9.60 10.83 0.92
C PHE A 219 9.49 11.37 2.35
N THR A 220 10.60 11.89 2.84
CA THR A 220 10.64 12.60 4.12
C THR A 220 10.17 14.03 3.92
N PHE A 221 9.62 14.63 4.99
CA PHE A 221 9.24 16.03 5.01
C PHE A 221 9.57 16.62 6.38
N GLY A 222 10.50 17.55 6.40
CA GLY A 222 11.04 18.16 7.62
C GLY A 222 12.51 17.84 7.89
N LEU A 223 13.18 17.01 7.07
CA LEU A 223 14.63 16.81 7.19
C LEU A 223 15.42 18.06 6.86
N TYR A 224 14.90 18.91 5.96
CA TYR A 224 15.52 20.18 5.59
C TYR A 224 15.86 21.07 6.80
N ALA A 225 15.10 20.93 7.88
CA ALA A 225 15.33 21.68 9.12
C ALA A 225 16.42 21.10 10.01
N LEU A 226 16.91 19.88 9.75
CA LEU A 226 17.80 19.15 10.65
C LEU A 226 19.26 19.14 10.23
N GLN A 227 19.58 19.41 8.98
CA GLN A 227 20.96 19.40 8.49
C GLN A 227 21.23 20.45 7.41
N LYS A 228 22.52 20.72 7.15
CA LYS A 228 23.01 21.51 6.03
C LYS A 228 24.03 20.70 5.21
N PRO A 229 23.98 20.68 3.85
CA PRO A 229 22.92 21.28 3.05
C PRO A 229 21.57 20.68 3.34
N MET A 230 20.50 21.44 3.12
CA MET A 230 19.13 21.01 3.36
C MET A 230 18.72 19.93 2.37
N ILE A 231 18.15 18.84 2.87
CA ILE A 231 17.71 17.71 2.04
C ILE A 231 16.36 17.17 2.45
N GLU A 232 15.72 16.48 1.53
CA GLU A 232 14.72 15.43 1.80
C GLU A 232 15.14 14.13 1.14
N LEU A 233 14.77 13.00 1.74
CA LEU A 233 15.05 11.67 1.19
C LEU A 233 13.83 11.12 0.47
N CYS A 234 14.06 10.44 -0.65
CA CYS A 234 13.03 9.84 -1.47
C CYS A 234 13.34 8.38 -1.78
N LEU A 235 12.35 7.51 -1.62
CA LEU A 235 12.44 6.08 -1.89
C LEU A 235 11.31 5.64 -2.83
N VAL A 236 11.68 5.10 -3.98
CA VAL A 236 10.74 4.65 -5.01
C VAL A 236 10.43 3.16 -4.83
N LEU A 237 9.15 2.83 -4.77
CA LEU A 237 8.62 1.49 -4.55
C LEU A 237 7.76 1.05 -5.73
N PRO A 238 7.64 -0.27 -5.99
CA PRO A 238 6.65 -0.78 -6.92
C PRO A 238 5.23 -0.38 -6.50
N GLU A 239 4.31 -0.28 -7.46
CA GLU A 239 2.91 0.05 -7.20
C GLU A 239 2.23 -0.94 -6.25
N TYR A 240 2.65 -2.20 -6.28
CA TYR A 240 2.11 -3.28 -5.44
C TYR A 240 2.62 -3.29 -4.00
N TRP A 241 3.52 -2.39 -3.58
CA TRP A 241 4.06 -2.43 -2.21
C TRP A 241 2.99 -2.17 -1.15
N ASN A 242 2.89 -3.06 -0.15
CA ASN A 242 1.87 -3.00 0.90
C ASN A 242 2.44 -2.57 2.25
N PHE A 243 2.16 -1.34 2.66
CA PHE A 243 2.53 -0.83 3.99
C PHE A 243 1.59 -1.27 5.10
N TYR A 244 0.44 -1.84 4.78
CA TYR A 244 -0.57 -2.26 5.76
C TYR A 244 -0.34 -3.70 6.22
N ASP A 245 0.42 -4.47 5.47
CA ASP A 245 0.87 -5.80 5.89
C ASP A 245 2.15 -5.65 6.72
N THR A 246 2.06 -5.98 8.02
CA THR A 246 3.20 -5.90 8.94
C THR A 246 4.10 -7.13 8.91
N LYS A 247 3.81 -8.10 8.04
CA LYS A 247 4.60 -9.33 7.92
C LYS A 247 5.81 -9.16 7.00
N GLY A 248 6.84 -9.94 7.29
CA GLY A 248 8.03 -9.97 6.46
C GLY A 248 8.74 -8.61 6.35
N THR A 249 9.11 -8.24 5.13
CA THR A 249 9.88 -7.02 4.83
C THR A 249 9.01 -5.84 4.36
N ASN A 250 7.68 -5.94 4.46
CA ASN A 250 6.77 -4.91 3.93
C ASN A 250 6.96 -3.53 4.60
N LEU A 251 7.30 -3.50 5.89
CA LEU A 251 7.59 -2.27 6.62
C LEU A 251 9.05 -1.80 6.51
N PHE A 252 9.91 -2.57 5.83
CA PHE A 252 11.33 -2.23 5.69
C PHE A 252 11.56 -0.79 5.16
N PRO A 253 10.87 -0.31 4.11
CA PRO A 253 11.08 1.05 3.60
C PRO A 253 10.81 2.14 4.65
N ILE A 254 9.78 1.94 5.48
CA ILE A 254 9.43 2.87 6.56
C ILE A 254 10.50 2.82 7.66
N HIS A 255 10.87 1.62 8.10
CA HIS A 255 11.89 1.44 9.13
C HIS A 255 13.24 1.99 8.68
N PHE A 256 13.60 1.77 7.42
CA PHE A 256 14.83 2.32 6.85
C PHE A 256 14.86 3.85 6.88
N LEU A 257 13.78 4.50 6.42
CA LEU A 257 13.67 5.96 6.49
C LEU A 257 13.69 6.47 7.94
N LYS A 258 13.05 5.77 8.88
CA LYS A 258 13.10 6.13 10.31
C LYS A 258 14.52 6.07 10.87
N GLU A 259 15.33 5.08 10.50
CA GLU A 259 16.73 5.00 10.91
C GLU A 259 17.59 6.08 10.22
N ALA A 260 17.33 6.40 8.96
CA ALA A 260 18.00 7.51 8.28
C ALA A 260 17.68 8.87 8.94
N ILE A 261 16.41 9.09 9.32
CA ILE A 261 16.00 10.28 10.08
C ILE A 261 16.72 10.31 11.44
N ALA A 262 16.74 9.20 12.18
CA ALA A 262 17.40 9.10 13.47
C ALA A 262 18.92 9.37 13.37
N LEU A 263 19.55 8.92 12.28
CA LEU A 263 20.96 9.18 12.00
C LEU A 263 21.22 10.69 11.90
N ILE A 264 20.39 11.40 11.13
CA ILE A 264 20.49 12.86 10.99
C ILE A 264 20.19 13.56 12.31
N GLN A 265 19.18 13.13 13.07
CA GLN A 265 18.85 13.66 14.39
C GLN A 265 19.99 13.47 15.40
N SER A 266 20.84 12.46 15.22
CA SER A 266 22.03 12.24 16.04
C SER A 266 23.23 13.14 15.68
N GLY A 267 23.08 14.05 14.71
CA GLY A 267 24.11 14.98 14.26
C GLY A 267 25.00 14.45 13.13
N LYS A 268 24.67 13.29 12.55
CA LYS A 268 25.33 12.82 11.34
C LYS A 268 24.60 13.37 10.11
N SER A 269 25.33 13.67 9.03
CA SER A 269 24.74 14.16 7.79
C SER A 269 24.63 13.05 6.75
N ILE A 270 23.61 13.13 5.92
CA ILE A 270 23.47 12.33 4.68
C ILE A 270 23.61 13.29 3.51
N LYS A 271 24.40 12.91 2.51
CA LYS A 271 24.66 13.73 1.31
C LYS A 271 24.74 12.87 0.06
N GLU A 272 24.67 13.53 -1.07
CA GLU A 272 24.88 12.86 -2.36
C GLU A 272 26.25 12.14 -2.39
N GLY A 273 26.23 10.92 -2.89
CA GLY A 273 27.40 10.06 -2.96
C GLY A 273 27.56 9.09 -1.79
N ASP A 274 26.77 9.25 -0.73
CA ASP A 274 26.84 8.34 0.41
C ASP A 274 26.25 6.96 0.09
N TYR A 275 26.77 5.96 0.79
CA TYR A 275 26.26 4.60 0.81
C TYR A 275 25.66 4.29 2.17
N LEU A 276 24.35 4.04 2.21
CA LEU A 276 23.62 3.63 3.40
C LEU A 276 23.49 2.10 3.38
N LEU A 277 24.48 1.41 3.97
CA LEU A 277 24.62 -0.04 3.85
C LEU A 277 23.92 -0.78 4.99
N LEU A 278 23.29 -1.90 4.67
CA LEU A 278 22.52 -2.73 5.61
C LEU A 278 23.39 -3.58 6.55
N ASP A 279 24.69 -3.65 6.33
CA ASP A 279 25.64 -4.31 7.21
C ASP A 279 26.31 -3.35 8.22
N THR A 280 25.95 -2.07 8.18
CA THR A 280 26.50 -1.04 9.05
C THR A 280 25.42 -0.40 9.94
N PRO A 281 25.75 0.01 11.20
CA PRO A 281 24.81 0.75 12.04
C PRO A 281 24.41 2.11 11.44
N PRO A 282 23.12 2.53 11.60
CA PRO A 282 22.06 1.87 12.37
C PRO A 282 21.26 0.83 11.57
N PHE A 283 21.54 0.62 10.29
CA PHE A 283 20.71 -0.15 9.37
C PHE A 283 20.86 -1.67 9.52
N ASN A 284 21.92 -2.14 10.20
CA ASN A 284 22.22 -3.56 10.39
C ASN A 284 21.25 -4.32 11.33
N THR A 285 20.33 -3.60 11.96
CA THR A 285 19.27 -4.19 12.79
C THR A 285 17.97 -4.44 12.02
N LEU A 286 17.89 -3.95 10.80
CA LEU A 286 16.67 -4.02 9.99
C LEU A 286 16.53 -5.38 9.29
N THR A 287 15.33 -5.93 9.31
CA THR A 287 14.97 -7.08 8.47
C THR A 287 14.75 -6.59 7.04
N ALA A 288 15.77 -6.77 6.22
CA ALA A 288 15.80 -6.27 4.85
C ALA A 288 15.36 -7.33 3.83
N PRO A 289 14.91 -6.89 2.64
CA PRO A 289 14.67 -7.76 1.51
C PRO A 289 15.92 -8.54 1.08
N GLU A 290 15.71 -9.78 0.64
CA GLU A 290 16.81 -10.62 0.16
C GLU A 290 17.51 -9.98 -1.04
N GLY A 291 18.84 -10.05 -1.05
CA GLY A 291 19.65 -9.51 -2.15
C GLY A 291 19.87 -8.00 -2.14
N LEU A 292 19.30 -7.25 -1.18
CA LEU A 292 19.56 -5.83 -0.99
C LEU A 292 20.81 -5.64 -0.13
N ALA A 293 21.79 -4.84 -0.59
CA ALA A 293 22.96 -4.44 0.20
C ALA A 293 22.78 -3.11 0.92
N GLY A 294 21.92 -2.25 0.42
CA GLY A 294 21.67 -0.90 0.93
C GLY A 294 21.22 0.04 -0.16
N PHE A 295 21.51 1.32 0.03
CA PHE A 295 21.17 2.37 -0.92
C PHE A 295 22.34 3.30 -1.19
N TYR A 296 22.43 3.74 -2.44
CA TYR A 296 23.27 4.86 -2.84
C TYR A 296 22.43 6.13 -2.87
N VAL A 297 22.94 7.21 -2.31
CA VAL A 297 22.26 8.49 -2.22
C VAL A 297 22.62 9.35 -3.43
N SER A 298 21.64 9.77 -4.22
CA SER A 298 21.86 10.55 -5.43
C SER A 298 20.82 11.65 -5.62
N ASP A 299 21.27 12.80 -6.07
CA ASP A 299 20.40 13.83 -6.63
C ASP A 299 19.98 13.40 -8.04
N VAL A 300 18.76 12.88 -8.14
CA VAL A 300 18.21 12.39 -9.40
C VAL A 300 17.46 13.54 -10.08
N THR A 301 17.83 13.81 -11.31
CA THR A 301 17.13 14.79 -12.15
C THR A 301 15.79 14.20 -12.60
N TRP A 302 14.70 14.60 -11.97
CA TRP A 302 13.35 14.14 -12.30
C TRP A 302 12.72 15.10 -13.32
N ASN A 303 12.92 14.83 -14.63
CA ASN A 303 12.35 15.63 -15.72
C ASN A 303 12.57 17.16 -15.60
N LYS A 304 13.65 17.58 -14.98
CA LYS A 304 14.01 19.00 -14.93
C LYS A 304 14.29 19.46 -16.36
N THR A 305 13.48 20.37 -16.88
CA THR A 305 13.87 21.17 -18.04
C THR A 305 14.82 22.26 -17.56
N LYS A 306 15.73 22.72 -18.44
CA LYS A 306 16.67 23.78 -18.08
C LYS A 306 16.03 25.10 -17.60
N GLU A 307 14.75 25.30 -17.92
CA GLU A 307 13.94 26.45 -17.51
C GLU A 307 13.34 26.30 -16.09
N GLU A 308 13.23 25.08 -15.57
CA GLU A 308 12.69 24.82 -14.23
C GLU A 308 13.77 24.80 -13.13
N GLU A 309 15.05 24.92 -13.50
CA GLU A 309 16.17 25.03 -12.55
C GLU A 309 16.24 26.38 -11.83
N GLU A 310 15.56 27.41 -12.35
CA GLU A 310 15.69 28.79 -11.82
C GLU A 310 14.64 29.13 -10.72
N ASP A 311 13.57 28.33 -10.53
CA ASP A 311 12.43 28.69 -9.66
C ASP A 311 12.27 27.81 -8.41
N ILE A 312 13.16 26.88 -8.15
CA ILE A 312 13.12 26.07 -6.95
C ILE A 312 14.00 26.76 -5.90
N ASP A 313 13.42 26.92 -4.70
CA ASP A 313 14.16 27.31 -3.50
C ASP A 313 15.47 26.51 -3.46
N ASP A 314 16.57 27.07 -3.98
CA ASP A 314 17.87 26.42 -4.25
C ASP A 314 18.51 25.78 -2.99
N GLU A 315 17.82 25.87 -1.87
CA GLU A 315 18.30 25.44 -0.58
C GLU A 315 17.97 23.97 -0.23
N VAL A 316 16.92 23.34 -0.80
CA VAL A 316 16.51 21.98 -0.44
C VAL A 316 16.69 21.00 -1.60
N THR A 317 17.56 20.02 -1.43
CA THR A 317 17.79 18.96 -2.43
C THR A 317 16.98 17.70 -2.08
N ILE A 318 16.21 17.17 -3.03
CA ILE A 318 15.52 15.88 -2.86
C ILE A 318 16.44 14.76 -3.34
N LEU A 319 17.00 14.01 -2.40
CA LEU A 319 17.93 12.93 -2.67
C LEU A 319 17.18 11.58 -2.78
N SER A 320 17.38 10.90 -3.90
CA SER A 320 16.81 9.57 -4.13
C SER A 320 17.71 8.48 -3.58
N LEU A 321 17.09 7.50 -2.92
CA LEU A 321 17.73 6.29 -2.43
C LEU A 321 17.70 5.20 -3.52
N ILE A 322 18.84 4.98 -4.18
CA ILE A 322 18.97 4.00 -5.27
C ILE A 322 19.34 2.64 -4.67
N PRO A 323 18.51 1.59 -4.84
CA PRO A 323 18.79 0.27 -4.29
C PRO A 323 20.07 -0.35 -4.87
N ILE A 324 20.91 -0.91 -4.00
CA ILE A 324 22.15 -1.58 -4.37
C ILE A 324 22.02 -3.07 -4.11
N LYS A 325 22.27 -3.88 -5.13
CA LYS A 325 22.22 -5.35 -5.02
C LYS A 325 23.46 -5.90 -4.34
N LYS A 326 23.27 -6.87 -3.45
CA LYS A 326 24.33 -7.64 -2.84
C LYS A 326 24.98 -8.56 -3.89
N THR A 327 26.29 -8.60 -3.91
CA THR A 327 27.08 -9.50 -4.76
C THR A 327 27.95 -10.39 -3.89
N LYS A 328 28.59 -11.42 -4.48
CA LYS A 328 29.55 -12.30 -3.76
C LYS A 328 30.74 -11.53 -3.18
N LYS A 329 31.05 -10.34 -3.69
CA LYS A 329 32.17 -9.48 -3.26
C LYS A 329 31.73 -8.20 -2.55
N GLY A 330 30.49 -8.17 -2.01
CA GLY A 330 29.87 -6.98 -1.42
C GLY A 330 28.82 -6.38 -2.35
N PHE A 331 29.07 -5.22 -2.94
CA PHE A 331 28.21 -4.56 -3.93
C PHE A 331 29.04 -3.90 -5.03
N THR A 332 28.41 -3.56 -6.14
CA THR A 332 29.08 -2.81 -7.22
C THR A 332 28.87 -1.31 -6.98
N PRO A 333 29.93 -0.51 -6.84
CA PRO A 333 29.82 0.93 -6.72
C PRO A 333 29.08 1.55 -7.92
N LEU A 334 28.27 2.57 -7.64
CA LEU A 334 27.55 3.32 -8.68
C LEU A 334 28.37 4.53 -9.12
N ASP A 335 28.39 4.77 -10.41
CA ASP A 335 28.89 6.00 -11.01
C ASP A 335 27.92 7.15 -10.75
N LYS A 336 28.40 8.29 -10.25
CA LYS A 336 27.59 9.42 -9.83
C LYS A 336 26.73 10.00 -10.96
N GLU A 337 27.32 10.17 -12.15
CA GLU A 337 26.61 10.73 -13.29
C GLU A 337 25.52 9.78 -13.79
N LYS A 338 25.84 8.48 -13.85
CA LYS A 338 24.86 7.44 -14.18
C LYS A 338 23.76 7.30 -13.12
N ALA A 339 24.07 7.61 -11.87
CA ALA A 339 23.09 7.59 -10.78
C ALA A 339 22.12 8.76 -10.89
N ARG A 340 22.62 9.98 -11.16
CA ARG A 340 21.79 11.17 -11.38
C ARG A 340 20.81 11.01 -12.54
N ASN A 341 21.20 10.29 -13.57
CA ASN A 341 20.39 9.98 -14.75
C ASN A 341 19.65 8.63 -14.64
N ALA A 342 19.49 8.10 -13.43
CA ALA A 342 18.83 6.81 -13.22
C ALA A 342 17.34 6.89 -13.54
N GLY A 343 16.89 6.07 -14.48
CA GLY A 343 15.47 5.90 -14.76
C GLY A 343 14.72 5.13 -13.67
N TRP A 344 13.39 5.19 -13.70
CA TRP A 344 12.50 4.59 -12.70
C TRP A 344 12.79 3.12 -12.37
N ALA A 345 13.21 2.33 -13.35
CA ALA A 345 13.55 0.92 -13.13
C ALA A 345 14.73 0.72 -12.17
N LYS A 346 15.71 1.63 -12.19
CA LYS A 346 16.86 1.60 -11.27
C LYS A 346 16.53 2.19 -9.90
N LEU A 347 15.65 3.18 -9.86
CA LEU A 347 15.23 3.83 -8.62
C LEU A 347 14.31 2.94 -7.81
N THR A 348 13.53 2.06 -8.47
CA THR A 348 12.53 1.24 -7.81
C THR A 348 13.16 0.11 -7.01
N LEU A 349 12.81 0.03 -5.72
CA LEU A 349 13.14 -1.10 -4.87
C LEU A 349 12.32 -2.32 -5.31
N ASN A 350 12.89 -3.10 -6.23
CA ASN A 350 12.30 -4.35 -6.69
C ASN A 350 12.85 -5.50 -5.84
N LEU A 351 11.95 -6.31 -5.32
CA LEU A 351 12.23 -7.49 -4.52
C LEU A 351 12.11 -8.75 -5.35
#